data_8b504170de728ff4bad4c3a2d822bb36
#
_entry.id   8b504170de728ff4bad4c3a2d822bb36
#
_cell.length_a   1.000
_cell.length_b   1.000
_cell.length_c   1.000
_cell.angle_alpha   90.00
_cell.angle_beta   90.00
_cell.angle_gamma   90.00
#
_symmetry.space_group_name_H-M   'P 1'
#
loop_
_entity.id
_entity.type
_entity.pdbx_description
1 polymer ?
#
loop_
_entity_poly.entity_id
_entity_poly.type
_entity_poly.pdbx_seq_one_letter_code
_entity_poly.pdbx_strand_id
1 'polypeptide(L)'
;MKKLFFFILLIISCSPLKEYKKTADKWQNEISKLEKLDESEKYTKNAILFIGSSSIRLWKTINQDLGAYEPIKRGYGGARYTDLIHFTDRLVSPHNVEAVGIFVANDITGGGNDLSPMEVFDLTKLIVKQIRKTHKKAIFFIETTPTLKRWKAWPKISLANDLIKEYCESKDNLYYISTRNHYIGENGLPTEELFIRDKLHLNRKGYALWGEIIKKNLRKIVNYN
;
A
#
# COMPACT_ATOMS: atom_id res chain seq x y z
N MET A 1 10.60 -53.33 24.74
CA MET A 1 9.62 -52.23 24.53
C MET A 1 10.39 -50.92 24.40
N LYS A 2 10.58 -50.40 23.17
CA LYS A 2 11.28 -49.12 22.92
C LYS A 2 10.27 -47.98 23.06
N LYS A 3 10.45 -47.10 24.05
CA LYS A 3 9.66 -45.89 24.23
C LYS A 3 10.10 -44.84 23.18
N LEU A 4 9.22 -44.55 22.23
CA LEU A 4 9.38 -43.51 21.22
C LEU A 4 9.05 -42.13 21.89
N PHE A 5 10.08 -41.32 22.14
CA PHE A 5 9.89 -39.95 22.61
C PHE A 5 9.54 -39.06 21.41
N PHE A 6 8.30 -38.60 21.34
CA PHE A 6 7.87 -37.57 20.39
C PHE A 6 8.32 -36.19 20.92
N PHE A 7 9.36 -35.62 20.33
CA PHE A 7 9.73 -34.21 20.56
C PHE A 7 8.75 -33.34 19.79
N ILE A 8 7.79 -32.72 20.48
CA ILE A 8 6.94 -31.66 19.92
C ILE A 8 7.79 -30.40 19.89
N LEU A 9 8.32 -30.04 18.72
CA LEU A 9 8.91 -28.71 18.46
C LEU A 9 7.77 -27.68 18.51
N LEU A 10 7.65 -26.99 19.63
CA LEU A 10 6.82 -25.77 19.73
C LEU A 10 7.49 -24.68 18.89
N ILE A 11 7.06 -24.52 17.64
CA ILE A 11 7.43 -23.35 16.82
C ILE A 11 6.71 -22.16 17.46
N ILE A 12 7.42 -21.38 18.28
CA ILE A 12 6.97 -20.09 18.77
C ILE A 12 7.00 -19.13 17.57
N SER A 13 5.90 -19.12 16.80
CA SER A 13 5.70 -18.10 15.76
C SER A 13 5.47 -16.77 16.46
N CYS A 14 6.47 -15.91 16.46
CA CYS A 14 6.31 -14.54 16.93
C CYS A 14 5.33 -13.82 15.99
N SER A 15 4.22 -13.33 16.52
CA SER A 15 3.22 -12.60 15.70
C SER A 15 3.86 -11.32 15.17
N PRO A 16 3.75 -11.00 13.87
CA PRO A 16 4.26 -9.75 13.29
C PRO A 16 3.80 -8.49 14.05
N LEU A 17 2.59 -8.53 14.63
CA LEU A 17 2.09 -7.46 15.49
C LEU A 17 2.90 -7.24 16.76
N LYS A 18 3.54 -8.28 17.33
CA LYS A 18 4.44 -8.11 18.47
C LYS A 18 5.81 -7.62 18.03
N GLU A 19 6.31 -8.18 16.95
CA GLU A 19 7.64 -7.91 16.41
C GLU A 19 7.81 -6.45 16.01
N TYR A 20 6.84 -5.88 15.25
CA TYR A 20 6.96 -4.54 14.70
C TYR A 20 6.28 -3.43 15.54
N LYS A 21 5.84 -3.72 16.75
CA LYS A 21 5.13 -2.74 17.59
C LYS A 21 5.94 -1.46 17.81
N LYS A 22 7.22 -1.58 18.15
CA LYS A 22 8.10 -0.42 18.41
C LYS A 22 8.28 0.48 17.18
N THR A 23 8.28 -0.09 15.98
CA THR A 23 8.43 0.68 14.74
C THR A 23 7.17 1.47 14.43
N ALA A 24 6.01 0.99 14.85
CA ALA A 24 4.74 1.66 14.69
C ALA A 24 4.54 2.83 15.68
N ASP A 25 5.04 2.72 16.90
CA ASP A 25 4.78 3.71 17.97
C ASP A 25 5.15 5.14 17.58
N LYS A 26 6.20 5.34 16.78
CA LYS A 26 6.60 6.65 16.27
C LYS A 26 5.54 7.35 15.40
N TRP A 27 4.59 6.59 14.84
CA TRP A 27 3.56 7.12 13.94
C TRP A 27 2.25 7.47 14.63
N GLN A 28 2.09 7.21 15.94
CA GLN A 28 0.83 7.44 16.66
C GLN A 28 0.29 8.86 16.47
N ASN A 29 1.15 9.88 16.55
CA ASN A 29 0.73 11.27 16.38
C ASN A 29 0.25 11.57 14.95
N GLU A 30 0.90 10.98 13.93
CA GLU A 30 0.48 11.18 12.53
C GLU A 30 -0.85 10.47 12.26
N ILE A 31 -1.04 9.27 12.81
CA ILE A 31 -2.30 8.53 12.69
C ILE A 31 -3.43 9.28 13.39
N SER A 32 -3.20 9.79 14.62
CA SER A 32 -4.21 10.59 15.34
C SER A 32 -4.60 11.87 14.59
N LYS A 33 -3.70 12.49 13.82
CA LYS A 33 -4.05 13.60 12.95
C LYS A 33 -4.95 13.17 11.79
N LEU A 34 -4.72 11.98 11.22
CA LEU A 34 -5.58 11.43 10.16
C LEU A 34 -6.98 11.08 10.69
N GLU A 35 -7.07 10.52 11.89
CA GLU A 35 -8.35 10.24 12.57
C GLU A 35 -9.16 11.51 12.84
N LYS A 36 -8.50 12.62 13.22
CA LYS A 36 -9.18 13.91 13.39
C LYS A 36 -9.80 14.45 12.10
N LEU A 37 -9.27 14.09 10.93
CA LEU A 37 -9.90 14.47 9.66
C LEU A 37 -11.27 13.78 9.49
N ASP A 38 -11.45 12.58 10.04
CA ASP A 38 -12.70 11.82 9.96
C ASP A 38 -13.84 12.51 10.73
N GLU A 39 -13.51 13.35 11.73
CA GLU A 39 -14.48 14.14 12.47
C GLU A 39 -15.05 15.32 11.64
N SER A 40 -14.24 15.88 10.74
CA SER A 40 -14.55 17.09 9.96
C SER A 40 -14.93 16.82 8.50
N GLU A 41 -14.35 15.83 7.89
CA GLU A 41 -14.58 15.49 6.49
C GLU A 41 -15.82 14.59 6.34
N LYS A 42 -16.63 14.83 5.31
CA LYS A 42 -17.83 14.04 5.00
C LYS A 42 -17.68 13.43 3.61
N TYR A 43 -17.97 12.15 3.52
CA TYR A 43 -17.84 11.38 2.29
C TYR A 43 -19.10 10.53 2.06
N THR A 44 -19.40 10.27 0.79
CA THR A 44 -20.46 9.33 0.46
C THR A 44 -19.94 7.88 0.53
N LYS A 45 -20.88 6.93 0.50
CA LYS A 45 -20.53 5.50 0.42
C LYS A 45 -19.82 5.12 -0.89
N ASN A 46 -19.81 6.02 -1.89
CA ASN A 46 -19.14 5.82 -3.17
C ASN A 46 -17.66 6.28 -3.12
N ALA A 47 -17.22 6.91 -2.05
CA ALA A 47 -15.84 7.36 -1.88
C ALA A 47 -14.84 6.22 -1.97
N ILE A 48 -13.60 6.53 -2.35
CA ILE A 48 -12.47 5.61 -2.38
C ILE A 48 -11.46 6.03 -1.32
N LEU A 49 -11.18 5.14 -0.37
CA LEU A 49 -10.18 5.38 0.66
C LEU A 49 -8.78 4.99 0.15
N PHE A 50 -7.82 5.90 0.27
CA PHE A 50 -6.41 5.66 -0.02
C PHE A 50 -5.58 5.68 1.25
N ILE A 51 -4.97 4.54 1.61
CA ILE A 51 -4.07 4.40 2.76
C ILE A 51 -2.64 4.08 2.28
N GLY A 52 -1.65 4.31 3.13
CA GLY A 52 -0.26 3.93 2.88
C GLY A 52 0.74 5.05 3.06
N SER A 53 1.73 5.13 2.18
CA SER A 53 2.95 5.90 2.42
C SER A 53 2.92 7.34 1.88
N SER A 54 4.11 7.96 1.86
CA SER A 54 4.30 9.36 1.47
C SER A 54 3.73 9.71 0.09
N SER A 55 3.69 8.79 -0.86
CA SER A 55 3.10 9.09 -2.18
C SER A 55 1.61 9.38 -2.08
N ILE A 56 0.87 8.70 -1.18
CA ILE A 56 -0.52 9.06 -0.89
C ILE A 56 -0.56 10.42 -0.17
N ARG A 57 0.23 10.62 0.89
CA ARG A 57 0.26 11.86 1.66
C ARG A 57 0.58 13.09 0.80
N LEU A 58 1.54 12.97 -0.10
CA LEU A 58 2.02 14.06 -0.96
C LEU A 58 1.18 14.30 -2.21
N TRP A 59 0.20 13.46 -2.49
CA TRP A 59 -0.69 13.65 -3.65
C TRP A 59 -1.67 14.82 -3.40
N LYS A 60 -1.17 16.04 -3.54
CA LYS A 60 -1.93 17.26 -3.27
C LYS A 60 -3.09 17.47 -4.25
N THR A 61 -2.96 16.93 -5.45
CA THR A 61 -3.94 17.07 -6.54
C THR A 61 -4.90 15.89 -6.67
N ILE A 62 -4.98 15.02 -5.66
CA ILE A 62 -5.80 13.79 -5.73
C ILE A 62 -7.26 14.08 -6.11
N ASN A 63 -7.86 15.13 -5.55
CA ASN A 63 -9.23 15.55 -5.88
C ASN A 63 -9.35 16.04 -7.33
N GLN A 64 -8.31 16.67 -7.86
CA GLN A 64 -8.26 17.11 -9.26
C GLN A 64 -8.11 15.91 -10.21
N ASP A 65 -7.26 14.95 -9.81
CA ASP A 65 -6.94 13.78 -10.62
C ASP A 65 -8.04 12.69 -10.55
N LEU A 66 -8.69 12.52 -9.39
CA LEU A 66 -9.66 11.45 -9.10
C LEU A 66 -11.01 11.95 -8.56
N GLY A 67 -11.35 13.24 -8.71
CA GLY A 67 -12.50 13.86 -8.03
C GLY A 67 -13.84 13.14 -8.21
N ALA A 68 -14.06 12.53 -9.37
CA ALA A 68 -15.28 11.73 -9.62
C ALA A 68 -15.43 10.52 -8.68
N TYR A 69 -14.37 10.13 -7.98
CA TYR A 69 -14.33 9.00 -7.05
C TYR A 69 -14.28 9.41 -5.57
N GLU A 70 -14.45 10.69 -5.25
CA GLU A 70 -14.42 11.22 -3.89
C GLU A 70 -13.25 10.65 -3.06
N PRO A 71 -11.98 10.88 -3.44
CA PRO A 71 -10.84 10.21 -2.81
C PRO A 71 -10.63 10.69 -1.38
N ILE A 72 -10.64 9.76 -0.42
CA ILE A 72 -10.28 9.99 0.98
C ILE A 72 -8.79 9.66 1.15
N LYS A 73 -8.00 10.64 1.58
CA LYS A 73 -6.56 10.50 1.69
C LYS A 73 -6.11 10.28 3.13
N ARG A 74 -5.67 9.05 3.46
CA ARG A 74 -5.17 8.65 4.79
C ARG A 74 -3.76 8.02 4.70
N GLY A 75 -2.88 8.66 3.92
CA GLY A 75 -1.46 8.29 3.84
C GLY A 75 -0.59 9.10 4.81
N TYR A 76 0.49 8.49 5.32
CA TYR A 76 1.48 9.14 6.19
C TYR A 76 2.90 8.94 5.69
N GLY A 77 3.84 9.79 6.15
CA GLY A 77 5.20 9.82 5.62
C GLY A 77 6.01 8.60 6.02
N GLY A 78 6.66 7.92 5.04
CA GLY A 78 7.57 6.82 5.35
C GLY A 78 6.92 5.53 5.84
N ALA A 79 5.60 5.37 5.68
CA ALA A 79 4.88 4.16 6.06
C ALA A 79 5.49 2.91 5.43
N ARG A 80 5.60 1.86 6.23
CA ARG A 80 5.98 0.51 5.87
C ARG A 80 4.80 -0.44 6.09
N TYR A 81 4.81 -1.60 5.51
CA TYR A 81 3.87 -2.67 5.85
C TYR A 81 3.98 -3.05 7.34
N THR A 82 5.21 -3.06 7.88
CA THR A 82 5.47 -3.30 9.31
C THR A 82 4.79 -2.31 10.26
N ASP A 83 4.58 -1.07 9.82
CA ASP A 83 3.85 -0.06 10.59
C ASP A 83 2.33 -0.18 10.32
N LEU A 84 1.95 -0.30 9.03
CA LEU A 84 0.57 -0.23 8.59
C LEU A 84 -0.31 -1.34 9.18
N ILE A 85 0.24 -2.54 9.43
CA ILE A 85 -0.48 -3.63 10.13
C ILE A 85 -1.02 -3.23 11.51
N HIS A 86 -0.46 -2.21 12.16
CA HIS A 86 -0.92 -1.68 13.46
C HIS A 86 -2.01 -0.62 13.31
N PHE A 87 -2.13 -0.01 12.14
CA PHE A 87 -3.02 1.12 11.91
C PHE A 87 -4.13 0.84 10.89
N THR A 88 -4.07 -0.30 10.21
CA THR A 88 -5.05 -0.66 9.18
C THR A 88 -6.49 -0.57 9.68
N ASP A 89 -6.78 -1.12 10.85
CA ASP A 89 -8.12 -1.10 11.43
C ASP A 89 -8.58 0.34 11.73
N ARG A 90 -7.72 1.14 12.33
CA ARG A 90 -7.97 2.54 12.69
C ARG A 90 -8.21 3.43 11.47
N LEU A 91 -7.50 3.16 10.37
CA LEU A 91 -7.61 3.93 9.13
C LEU A 91 -8.75 3.48 8.21
N VAL A 92 -9.24 2.24 8.37
CA VAL A 92 -10.25 1.69 7.46
C VAL A 92 -11.62 1.55 8.10
N SER A 93 -11.71 1.07 9.34
CA SER A 93 -12.99 0.75 9.97
C SER A 93 -13.95 1.94 10.12
N PRO A 94 -13.48 3.21 10.28
CA PRO A 94 -14.38 4.35 10.33
C PRO A 94 -15.11 4.65 9.01
N HIS A 95 -14.63 4.11 7.89
CA HIS A 95 -15.10 4.49 6.56
C HIS A 95 -15.97 3.40 5.92
N ASN A 96 -17.20 3.78 5.55
CA ASN A 96 -18.06 2.99 4.67
C ASN A 96 -17.88 3.46 3.22
N VAL A 97 -16.91 2.86 2.53
CA VAL A 97 -16.46 3.30 1.19
C VAL A 97 -16.70 2.23 0.12
N GLU A 98 -16.59 2.59 -1.15
CA GLU A 98 -16.73 1.67 -2.28
C GLU A 98 -15.50 0.79 -2.46
N ALA A 99 -14.30 1.36 -2.27
CA ALA A 99 -13.06 0.60 -2.35
C ALA A 99 -11.97 1.16 -1.43
N VAL A 100 -10.98 0.31 -1.10
CA VAL A 100 -9.77 0.69 -0.37
C VAL A 100 -8.55 0.50 -1.25
N GLY A 101 -7.84 1.59 -1.54
CA GLY A 101 -6.58 1.60 -2.28
C GLY A 101 -5.37 1.67 -1.35
N ILE A 102 -4.36 0.86 -1.62
CA ILE A 102 -3.18 0.72 -0.77
C ILE A 102 -1.92 0.97 -1.60
N PHE A 103 -1.05 1.85 -1.10
CA PHE A 103 0.28 2.07 -1.65
C PHE A 103 1.33 2.14 -0.53
N VAL A 104 2.22 1.16 -0.45
CA VAL A 104 3.35 1.12 0.49
C VAL A 104 4.63 0.78 -0.26
N ALA A 105 5.72 1.51 0.03
CA ALA A 105 6.93 1.38 -0.75
C ALA A 105 8.24 1.42 0.07
N ASN A 106 8.17 1.42 1.41
CA ASN A 106 9.37 1.69 2.22
C ASN A 106 9.97 0.46 2.89
N ASP A 107 9.45 -0.73 2.63
CA ASP A 107 9.96 -1.98 3.23
C ASP A 107 11.22 -2.50 2.51
N ILE A 108 11.35 -2.18 1.20
CA ILE A 108 12.52 -2.51 0.37
C ILE A 108 13.05 -1.22 -0.24
N THR A 109 14.24 -0.78 0.18
CA THR A 109 14.82 0.53 -0.20
C THR A 109 16.25 0.44 -0.72
N GLY A 110 16.90 -0.71 -0.58
CA GLY A 110 18.32 -0.92 -0.83
C GLY A 110 19.19 -0.78 0.44
N GLY A 111 18.55 -0.69 1.62
CA GLY A 111 19.23 -0.59 2.91
C GLY A 111 19.39 -1.93 3.64
N GLY A 112 20.20 -1.93 4.71
CA GLY A 112 20.49 -3.14 5.48
C GLY A 112 19.32 -3.72 6.27
N ASN A 113 18.25 -2.90 6.50
CA ASN A 113 17.06 -3.31 7.25
C ASN A 113 15.84 -3.54 6.32
N ASP A 114 16.11 -3.82 5.05
CA ASP A 114 15.05 -4.13 4.09
C ASP A 114 14.46 -5.51 4.40
N LEU A 115 13.14 -5.61 4.29
CA LEU A 115 12.47 -6.90 4.30
C LEU A 115 12.77 -7.68 3.00
N SER A 116 12.63 -8.99 3.07
CA SER A 116 12.56 -9.81 1.86
C SER A 116 11.23 -9.60 1.12
N PRO A 117 11.16 -9.89 -0.17
CA PRO A 117 9.89 -9.84 -0.92
C PRO A 117 8.80 -10.71 -0.31
N MET A 118 9.15 -11.86 0.27
CA MET A 118 8.21 -12.77 0.92
C MET A 118 7.65 -12.20 2.22
N GLU A 119 8.48 -11.55 3.06
CA GLU A 119 8.01 -10.87 4.28
C GLU A 119 7.04 -9.73 3.95
N VAL A 120 7.34 -8.93 2.91
CA VAL A 120 6.40 -7.89 2.40
C VAL A 120 5.09 -8.52 1.96
N PHE A 121 5.14 -9.63 1.25
CA PHE A 121 3.98 -10.39 0.80
C PHE A 121 3.15 -10.93 1.98
N ASP A 122 3.78 -11.49 3.00
CA ASP A 122 3.08 -12.01 4.18
C ASP A 122 2.37 -10.89 4.97
N LEU A 123 3.02 -9.72 5.11
CA LEU A 123 2.40 -8.54 5.70
C LEU A 123 1.23 -8.01 4.86
N THR A 124 1.34 -8.06 3.53
CA THR A 124 0.24 -7.73 2.61
C THR A 124 -0.99 -8.60 2.85
N LYS A 125 -0.82 -9.91 2.98
CA LYS A 125 -1.91 -10.84 3.30
C LYS A 125 -2.55 -10.52 4.66
N LEU A 126 -1.73 -10.15 5.65
CA LEU A 126 -2.22 -9.76 6.97
C LEU A 126 -3.08 -8.49 6.89
N ILE A 127 -2.65 -7.47 6.14
CA ILE A 127 -3.43 -6.24 5.90
C ILE A 127 -4.77 -6.55 5.24
N VAL A 128 -4.78 -7.36 4.19
CA VAL A 128 -6.03 -7.79 3.54
C VAL A 128 -6.96 -8.48 4.55
N LYS A 129 -6.43 -9.40 5.36
CA LYS A 129 -7.20 -10.07 6.42
C LYS A 129 -7.78 -9.08 7.43
N GLN A 130 -7.04 -8.05 7.82
CA GLN A 130 -7.52 -7.01 8.73
C GLN A 130 -8.65 -6.19 8.08
N ILE A 131 -8.45 -5.68 6.87
CA ILE A 131 -9.45 -4.90 6.13
C ILE A 131 -10.74 -5.70 5.95
N ARG A 132 -10.63 -6.97 5.61
CA ARG A 132 -11.78 -7.87 5.40
C ARG A 132 -12.65 -8.12 6.63
N LYS A 133 -12.24 -7.71 7.81
CA LYS A 133 -13.09 -7.77 9.01
C LYS A 133 -14.29 -6.81 8.89
N THR A 134 -14.07 -5.61 8.37
CA THR A 134 -15.06 -4.54 8.27
C THR A 134 -15.46 -4.20 6.84
N HIS A 135 -14.55 -4.36 5.87
CA HIS A 135 -14.76 -3.97 4.47
C HIS A 135 -14.81 -5.19 3.54
N LYS A 136 -15.95 -5.41 2.87
CA LYS A 136 -16.19 -6.57 1.99
C LYS A 136 -16.10 -6.26 0.50
N LYS A 137 -16.13 -4.99 0.12
CA LYS A 137 -16.04 -4.52 -1.26
C LYS A 137 -14.61 -4.56 -1.79
N ALA A 138 -14.33 -3.87 -2.87
CA ALA A 138 -13.04 -3.88 -3.54
C ALA A 138 -11.87 -3.40 -2.66
N ILE A 139 -10.77 -4.13 -2.70
CA ILE A 139 -9.45 -3.69 -2.22
C ILE A 139 -8.53 -3.71 -3.43
N PHE A 140 -7.71 -2.68 -3.61
CA PHE A 140 -6.71 -2.68 -4.65
C PHE A 140 -5.35 -2.21 -4.15
N PHE A 141 -4.31 -2.88 -4.62
CA PHE A 141 -2.93 -2.48 -4.42
C PHE A 141 -2.44 -1.70 -5.63
N ILE A 142 -1.78 -0.59 -5.38
CA ILE A 142 -1.07 0.15 -6.42
C ILE A 142 0.38 -0.29 -6.37
N GLU A 143 0.90 -0.70 -7.52
CA GLU A 143 2.26 -1.17 -7.67
C GLU A 143 3.29 -0.18 -7.12
N THR A 144 4.26 -0.67 -6.34
CA THR A 144 5.41 0.15 -5.96
C THR A 144 6.13 0.61 -7.21
N THR A 145 6.10 1.93 -7.43
CA THR A 145 6.62 2.58 -8.64
C THR A 145 8.15 2.45 -8.71
N PRO A 146 8.73 2.09 -9.87
CA PRO A 146 10.17 2.13 -10.06
C PRO A 146 10.69 3.56 -9.93
N THR A 147 11.76 3.77 -9.17
CA THR A 147 12.33 5.09 -8.93
C THR A 147 13.85 5.07 -9.08
N LEU A 148 14.44 6.15 -9.56
CA LEU A 148 15.90 6.25 -9.70
C LEU A 148 16.62 6.10 -8.35
N LYS A 149 16.05 6.68 -7.28
CA LYS A 149 16.61 6.58 -5.92
C LYS A 149 16.75 5.16 -5.42
N ARG A 150 15.82 4.26 -5.81
CA ARG A 150 15.76 2.86 -5.37
C ARG A 150 16.04 1.86 -6.50
N TRP A 151 16.63 2.30 -7.60
CA TRP A 151 16.81 1.45 -8.78
C TRP A 151 17.65 0.19 -8.48
N LYS A 152 18.67 0.32 -7.62
CA LYS A 152 19.47 -0.84 -7.17
C LYS A 152 18.65 -1.90 -6.42
N ALA A 153 17.58 -1.49 -5.74
CA ALA A 153 16.67 -2.39 -5.03
C ALA A 153 15.52 -2.90 -5.92
N TRP A 154 15.39 -2.37 -7.15
CA TRP A 154 14.28 -2.66 -8.04
C TRP A 154 14.04 -4.16 -8.28
N PRO A 155 15.05 -5.03 -8.46
CA PRO A 155 14.80 -6.47 -8.63
C PRO A 155 14.04 -7.09 -7.45
N LYS A 156 14.36 -6.68 -6.20
CA LYS A 156 13.63 -7.14 -5.01
C LYS A 156 12.24 -6.52 -4.91
N ILE A 157 12.10 -5.23 -5.23
CA ILE A 157 10.82 -4.52 -5.25
C ILE A 157 9.91 -5.16 -6.30
N SER A 158 10.44 -5.42 -7.51
CA SER A 158 9.68 -6.05 -8.59
C SER A 158 9.16 -7.43 -8.19
N LEU A 159 9.99 -8.25 -7.53
CA LEU A 159 9.55 -9.56 -7.04
C LEU A 159 8.44 -9.46 -6.00
N ALA A 160 8.52 -8.50 -5.06
CA ALA A 160 7.43 -8.26 -4.10
C ALA A 160 6.14 -7.82 -4.81
N ASN A 161 6.25 -6.94 -5.80
CA ASN A 161 5.15 -6.50 -6.64
C ASN A 161 4.48 -7.68 -7.36
N ASP A 162 5.27 -8.61 -7.93
CA ASP A 162 4.76 -9.76 -8.67
C ASP A 162 4.02 -10.73 -7.74
N LEU A 163 4.56 -11.01 -6.54
CA LEU A 163 3.88 -11.82 -5.52
C LEU A 163 2.53 -11.21 -5.09
N ILE A 164 2.48 -9.89 -4.89
CA ILE A 164 1.23 -9.20 -4.53
C ILE A 164 0.23 -9.26 -5.69
N LYS A 165 0.70 -9.08 -6.93
CA LYS A 165 -0.12 -9.15 -8.13
C LYS A 165 -0.77 -10.53 -8.27
N GLU A 166 0.01 -11.60 -8.23
CA GLU A 166 -0.48 -12.98 -8.31
C GLU A 166 -1.52 -13.28 -7.21
N TYR A 167 -1.27 -12.81 -6.00
CA TYR A 167 -2.23 -12.94 -4.90
C TYR A 167 -3.54 -12.20 -5.19
N CYS A 168 -3.49 -10.98 -5.71
CA CYS A 168 -4.69 -10.24 -6.08
C CYS A 168 -5.48 -10.96 -7.17
N GLU A 169 -4.80 -11.48 -8.20
CA GLU A 169 -5.42 -12.21 -9.31
C GLU A 169 -6.06 -13.53 -8.86
N SER A 170 -5.63 -14.10 -7.72
CA SER A 170 -6.17 -15.33 -7.15
C SER A 170 -7.39 -15.15 -6.24
N LYS A 171 -7.86 -13.91 -6.01
CA LYS A 171 -8.90 -13.59 -5.02
C LYS A 171 -9.96 -12.66 -5.56
N ASP A 172 -11.21 -12.95 -5.26
CA ASP A 172 -12.34 -12.09 -5.59
C ASP A 172 -12.26 -10.75 -4.83
N ASN A 173 -12.68 -9.68 -5.51
CA ASN A 173 -12.70 -8.32 -4.97
C ASN A 173 -11.32 -7.82 -4.47
N LEU A 174 -10.24 -8.42 -4.97
CA LEU A 174 -8.88 -7.98 -4.72
C LEU A 174 -8.21 -7.68 -6.07
N TYR A 175 -7.67 -6.49 -6.23
CA TYR A 175 -7.17 -6.01 -7.50
C TYR A 175 -5.75 -5.48 -7.39
N TYR A 176 -5.03 -5.45 -8.51
CA TYR A 176 -3.71 -4.91 -8.61
C TYR A 176 -3.61 -3.92 -9.76
N ILE A 177 -3.10 -2.73 -9.49
CA ILE A 177 -2.91 -1.67 -10.49
C ILE A 177 -1.42 -1.60 -10.84
N SER A 178 -1.06 -2.17 -11.99
CA SER A 178 0.31 -2.13 -12.51
C SER A 178 0.65 -0.75 -13.04
N THR A 179 1.80 -0.21 -12.65
CA THR A 179 2.27 1.13 -13.03
C THR A 179 3.64 1.12 -13.67
N ARG A 180 4.47 0.09 -13.43
CA ARG A 180 5.91 0.05 -13.79
C ARG A 180 6.21 0.43 -15.24
N ASN A 181 5.44 -0.10 -16.19
CA ASN A 181 5.67 0.12 -17.61
C ASN A 181 5.47 1.58 -18.06
N HIS A 182 4.77 2.38 -17.25
CA HIS A 182 4.56 3.80 -17.51
C HIS A 182 5.66 4.69 -16.90
N TYR A 183 6.48 4.13 -16.03
CA TYR A 183 7.54 4.85 -15.31
C TYR A 183 8.95 4.45 -15.75
N ILE A 184 9.10 3.42 -16.57
CA ILE A 184 10.36 2.99 -17.17
C ILE A 184 10.40 3.52 -18.61
N GLY A 185 11.44 4.27 -18.93
CA GLY A 185 11.67 4.81 -20.25
C GLY A 185 12.29 3.78 -21.23
N GLU A 186 12.45 4.17 -22.48
CA GLU A 186 13.04 3.33 -23.54
C GLU A 186 14.46 2.85 -23.22
N ASN A 187 15.19 3.61 -22.40
CA ASN A 187 16.54 3.24 -21.91
C ASN A 187 16.51 2.20 -20.79
N GLY A 188 15.35 1.67 -20.41
CA GLY A 188 15.18 0.70 -19.35
C GLY A 188 15.33 1.26 -17.93
N LEU A 189 15.41 2.57 -17.73
CA LEU A 189 15.54 3.23 -16.45
C LEU A 189 14.26 4.02 -16.10
N PRO A 190 14.01 4.31 -14.81
CA PRO A 190 12.91 5.19 -14.42
C PRO A 190 13.04 6.58 -15.04
N THR A 191 11.94 7.07 -15.60
CA THR A 191 11.86 8.36 -16.32
C THR A 191 11.99 9.52 -15.34
N GLU A 192 13.15 10.18 -15.27
CA GLU A 192 13.49 11.19 -14.28
C GLU A 192 12.50 12.37 -14.24
N GLU A 193 11.95 12.75 -15.38
CA GLU A 193 10.99 13.86 -15.51
C GLU A 193 9.69 13.68 -14.71
N LEU A 194 9.40 12.47 -14.23
CA LEU A 194 8.21 12.15 -13.44
C LEU A 194 8.40 12.36 -11.93
N PHE A 195 9.64 12.65 -11.50
CA PHE A 195 10.01 12.76 -10.11
C PHE A 195 10.47 14.18 -9.74
N ILE A 196 10.38 14.52 -8.45
CA ILE A 196 11.02 15.73 -7.93
C ILE A 196 12.54 15.49 -7.75
N ARG A 197 13.27 16.50 -7.32
CA ARG A 197 14.75 16.48 -7.19
C ARG A 197 15.30 15.28 -6.40
N ASP A 198 14.52 14.72 -5.48
CA ASP A 198 14.93 13.56 -4.67
C ASP A 198 14.92 12.23 -5.43
N LYS A 199 14.43 12.23 -6.68
CA LYS A 199 14.35 11.05 -7.57
C LYS A 199 13.55 9.86 -7.00
N LEU A 200 12.67 10.16 -6.04
CA LEU A 200 11.85 9.20 -5.31
C LEU A 200 10.36 9.56 -5.38
N HIS A 201 10.02 10.80 -5.01
CA HIS A 201 8.64 11.23 -4.98
C HIS A 201 8.21 11.82 -6.32
N LEU A 202 6.96 11.55 -6.69
CA LEU A 202 6.39 12.05 -7.93
C LEU A 202 6.26 13.57 -7.91
N ASN A 203 6.51 14.21 -9.06
CA ASN A 203 6.14 15.59 -9.31
C ASN A 203 4.72 15.68 -9.90
N ARG A 204 4.27 16.86 -10.33
CA ARG A 204 2.92 17.03 -10.89
C ARG A 204 2.64 16.16 -12.11
N LYS A 205 3.64 16.00 -13.01
CA LYS A 205 3.52 15.12 -14.20
C LYS A 205 3.37 13.65 -13.76
N GLY A 206 4.21 13.22 -12.82
CA GLY A 206 4.15 11.86 -12.26
C GLY A 206 2.82 11.55 -11.59
N TYR A 207 2.26 12.48 -10.79
CA TYR A 207 0.94 12.31 -10.18
C TYR A 207 -0.20 12.35 -11.21
N ALA A 208 -0.11 13.18 -12.26
CA ALA A 208 -1.10 13.18 -13.33
C ALA A 208 -1.16 11.82 -14.02
N LEU A 209 0.00 11.28 -14.39
CA LEU A 209 0.11 9.95 -15.00
C LEU A 209 -0.44 8.87 -14.03
N TRP A 210 -0.08 8.94 -12.75
CA TRP A 210 -0.55 8.00 -11.74
C TRP A 210 -2.07 8.04 -11.58
N GLY A 211 -2.64 9.24 -11.56
CA GLY A 211 -4.07 9.48 -11.53
C GLY A 211 -4.80 8.88 -12.74
N GLU A 212 -4.29 9.07 -13.95
CA GLU A 212 -4.87 8.49 -15.17
C GLU A 212 -4.86 6.95 -15.15
N ILE A 213 -3.73 6.34 -14.73
CA ILE A 213 -3.63 4.88 -14.61
C ILE A 213 -4.64 4.37 -13.58
N ILE A 214 -4.69 4.99 -12.40
CA ILE A 214 -5.63 4.59 -11.32
C ILE A 214 -7.07 4.77 -11.80
N LYS A 215 -7.42 5.92 -12.37
CA LYS A 215 -8.77 6.21 -12.89
C LYS A 215 -9.23 5.19 -13.92
N LYS A 216 -8.35 4.80 -14.85
CA LYS A 216 -8.64 3.76 -15.87
C LYS A 216 -8.96 2.42 -15.22
N ASN A 217 -8.27 2.06 -14.15
CA ASN A 217 -8.49 0.80 -13.42
C ASN A 217 -9.73 0.88 -12.52
N LEU A 218 -9.97 2.02 -11.85
CA LEU A 218 -11.17 2.20 -11.02
C LEU A 218 -12.47 2.00 -11.78
N ARG A 219 -12.54 2.40 -13.06
CA ARG A 219 -13.70 2.14 -13.93
C ARG A 219 -14.05 0.64 -14.08
N LYS A 220 -13.08 -0.25 -13.82
CA LYS A 220 -13.29 -1.70 -13.86
C LYS A 220 -13.48 -2.31 -12.47
N ILE A 221 -12.95 -1.64 -11.45
CA ILE A 221 -12.96 -2.12 -10.05
C ILE A 221 -14.25 -1.74 -9.35
N VAL A 222 -14.76 -0.52 -9.61
CA VAL A 222 -15.95 0.00 -8.97
C VAL A 222 -17.05 0.24 -10.01
N ASN A 223 -18.20 -0.37 -9.78
CA ASN A 223 -19.38 -0.15 -10.62
C ASN A 223 -20.17 1.02 -10.00
N TYR A 224 -19.95 2.23 -10.53
CA TYR A 224 -20.91 3.32 -10.30
C TYR A 224 -22.10 3.10 -11.26
N ASN A 225 -23.18 2.53 -10.74
CA ASN A 225 -24.49 2.56 -11.40
C ASN A 225 -25.10 3.96 -11.26
#